data_b73c7129b2038bf27c7af09ef0edfe3e
#
_entry.id   b73c7129b2038bf27c7af09ef0edfe3e
#
_cell.length_a   1.000
_cell.length_b   1.000
_cell.length_c   1.000
_cell.angle_alpha   90.00
_cell.angle_beta   90.00
_cell.angle_gamma   90.00
#
_symmetry.space_group_name_H-M   'P 1'
#
loop_
_entity.id
_entity.type
_entity.pdbx_description
1 polymer ?
#
loop_
_entity_poly.entity_id
_entity_poly.type
_entity_poly.pdbx_seq_one_letter_code
_entity_poly.pdbx_strand_id
1 'polypeptide(L)'
;CVRIIGYFEPGSVALKEFEEAAEDFMGEIEFFAVVTSKWARKVGLKRVGEVQMRRPFEEDPLFAPTSADTEEEFEDWVEKNKEPVMQKLTLDNYFNLWRDPEEEERMILAFVDEETREGRAMKRLLDKIADENSEHAGTLEIILVDPDEFPLMVDVWEDMFGIDIEEGPQIGLIDISEKEGIWFDMSQVNLDDPKKHSDSNFEAL
;
A
#
# COMPACT_ATOMS: atom_id res chain seq x y z
N CYS A 1 -5.57 4.80 -2.75
CA CYS A 1 -5.35 6.13 -2.16
C CYS A 1 -5.44 6.04 -0.64
N VAL A 2 -4.49 6.65 0.05
CA VAL A 2 -4.50 6.78 1.51
C VAL A 2 -5.58 7.77 1.94
N ARG A 3 -6.28 7.45 3.03
CA ARG A 3 -7.37 8.28 3.57
C ARG A 3 -7.20 8.48 5.05
N ILE A 4 -7.35 9.73 5.50
CA ILE A 4 -7.34 10.08 6.91
C ILE A 4 -8.73 10.55 7.31
N ILE A 5 -9.28 9.96 8.37
CA ILE A 5 -10.65 10.25 8.83
C ILE A 5 -10.59 10.61 10.30
N GLY A 6 -10.97 11.83 10.64
CA GLY A 6 -11.01 12.32 12.01
C GLY A 6 -12.43 12.62 12.51
N TYR A 7 -12.69 12.42 13.79
CA TYR A 7 -13.96 12.76 14.43
C TYR A 7 -13.80 13.93 15.39
N PHE A 8 -14.43 15.04 15.11
CA PHE A 8 -14.27 16.31 15.85
C PHE A 8 -15.60 16.95 16.25
N GLU A 9 -15.53 17.80 17.27
CA GLU A 9 -16.61 18.75 17.55
C GLU A 9 -16.56 19.92 16.54
N PRO A 10 -17.71 20.36 16.03
CA PRO A 10 -17.76 21.49 15.10
C PRO A 10 -17.11 22.74 15.68
N GLY A 11 -16.13 23.31 14.97
CA GLY A 11 -15.42 24.51 15.35
C GLY A 11 -14.41 24.35 16.50
N SER A 12 -14.04 23.12 16.86
CA SER A 12 -12.98 22.85 17.83
C SER A 12 -11.61 23.25 17.29
N VAL A 13 -10.66 23.48 18.20
CA VAL A 13 -9.25 23.75 17.83
C VAL A 13 -8.67 22.56 17.09
N ALA A 14 -8.89 21.35 17.57
CA ALA A 14 -8.41 20.11 16.92
C ALA A 14 -8.95 19.93 15.49
N LEU A 15 -10.16 20.39 15.18
CA LEU A 15 -10.68 20.37 13.81
C LEU A 15 -9.88 21.34 12.92
N LYS A 16 -9.52 22.50 13.44
CA LYS A 16 -8.73 23.48 12.66
C LYS A 16 -7.33 22.98 12.39
N GLU A 17 -6.65 22.44 13.39
CA GLU A 17 -5.31 21.84 13.24
C GLU A 17 -5.34 20.69 12.24
N PHE A 18 -6.39 19.86 12.27
CA PHE A 18 -6.61 18.81 11.27
C PHE A 18 -6.85 19.35 9.86
N GLU A 19 -7.57 20.48 9.71
CA GLU A 19 -7.83 21.15 8.43
C GLU A 19 -6.54 21.83 7.91
N GLU A 20 -5.73 22.43 8.80
CA GLU A 20 -4.44 23.04 8.46
C GLU A 20 -3.45 21.97 7.96
N ALA A 21 -3.25 20.88 8.69
CA ALA A 21 -2.44 19.76 8.24
C ALA A 21 -2.93 19.16 6.91
N ALA A 22 -4.23 19.12 6.65
CA ALA A 22 -4.77 18.62 5.39
C ALA A 22 -4.38 19.47 4.18
N GLU A 23 -4.04 20.76 4.37
CA GLU A 23 -3.57 21.64 3.29
C GLU A 23 -2.17 21.22 2.81
N ASP A 24 -1.30 20.75 3.71
CA ASP A 24 0.07 20.35 3.37
C ASP A 24 0.14 19.04 2.59
N PHE A 25 -0.83 18.14 2.80
CA PHE A 25 -0.95 16.88 2.05
C PHE A 25 -1.95 16.95 0.88
N MET A 26 -2.31 18.14 0.45
CA MET A 26 -3.29 18.32 -0.64
C MET A 26 -2.79 17.71 -1.96
N GLY A 27 -3.57 16.77 -2.48
CA GLY A 27 -3.26 16.06 -3.73
C GLY A 27 -2.58 14.70 -3.52
N GLU A 28 -2.07 14.40 -2.32
CA GLU A 28 -1.48 13.12 -1.97
C GLU A 28 -2.45 12.24 -1.17
N ILE A 29 -3.12 12.84 -0.16
CA ILE A 29 -3.95 12.14 0.80
C ILE A 29 -5.35 12.75 0.84
N GLU A 30 -6.36 11.91 0.97
CA GLU A 30 -7.74 12.35 1.17
C GLU A 30 -8.06 12.50 2.66
N PHE A 31 -8.39 13.71 3.10
CA PHE A 31 -8.79 14.02 4.47
C PHE A 31 -10.29 14.16 4.61
N PHE A 32 -10.87 13.56 5.64
CA PHE A 32 -12.29 13.59 5.93
C PHE A 32 -12.55 13.94 7.40
N ALA A 33 -13.19 15.08 7.66
CA ALA A 33 -13.64 15.45 8.98
C ALA A 33 -15.09 14.99 9.22
N VAL A 34 -15.31 14.22 10.25
CA VAL A 34 -16.63 13.75 10.70
C VAL A 34 -17.03 14.53 11.95
N VAL A 35 -18.18 15.16 11.92
CA VAL A 35 -18.66 16.02 13.01
C VAL A 35 -19.93 15.49 13.70
N THR A 36 -20.34 14.27 13.36
CA THR A 36 -21.51 13.64 13.97
C THR A 36 -21.22 12.20 14.41
N SER A 37 -21.72 11.83 15.59
CA SER A 37 -21.53 10.49 16.15
C SER A 37 -22.11 9.37 15.28
N LYS A 38 -23.11 9.67 14.47
CA LYS A 38 -23.73 8.71 13.54
C LYS A 38 -22.72 8.28 12.46
N TRP A 39 -22.01 9.24 11.86
CA TRP A 39 -21.03 8.97 10.81
C TRP A 39 -19.73 8.44 11.41
N ALA A 40 -19.30 8.96 12.57
CA ALA A 40 -18.12 8.46 13.30
C ALA A 40 -18.21 6.94 13.54
N ARG A 41 -19.36 6.46 14.05
CA ARG A 41 -19.57 5.01 14.26
C ARG A 41 -19.56 4.19 12.98
N LYS A 42 -20.02 4.75 11.85
CA LYS A 42 -19.99 4.04 10.57
C LYS A 42 -18.56 3.80 10.05
N VAL A 43 -17.65 4.72 10.35
CA VAL A 43 -16.24 4.61 9.95
C VAL A 43 -15.36 4.00 11.04
N GLY A 44 -15.93 3.61 12.18
CA GLY A 44 -15.22 2.91 13.24
C GLY A 44 -14.65 3.82 14.34
N LEU A 45 -14.86 5.15 14.26
CA LEU A 45 -14.45 6.11 15.28
C LEU A 45 -15.43 6.12 16.46
N LYS A 46 -14.93 6.11 17.68
CA LYS A 46 -15.71 5.96 18.89
C LYS A 46 -15.75 7.23 19.75
N ARG A 47 -14.68 8.02 19.74
CA ARG A 47 -14.49 9.20 20.58
C ARG A 47 -14.16 10.42 19.75
N VAL A 48 -14.58 11.58 20.20
CA VAL A 48 -14.14 12.88 19.65
C VAL A 48 -12.62 13.00 19.82
N GLY A 49 -11.95 13.49 18.79
CA GLY A 49 -10.50 13.57 18.71
C GLY A 49 -9.82 12.30 18.16
N GLU A 50 -10.55 11.21 17.95
CA GLU A 50 -9.96 10.06 17.26
C GLU A 50 -9.74 10.34 15.78
N VAL A 51 -8.54 10.03 15.31
CA VAL A 51 -8.15 10.08 13.89
C VAL A 51 -7.62 8.72 13.48
N GLN A 52 -8.02 8.25 12.30
CA GLN A 52 -7.53 7.02 11.72
C GLN A 52 -7.04 7.24 10.29
N MET A 53 -5.96 6.57 9.94
CA MET A 53 -5.46 6.43 8.58
C MET A 53 -5.91 5.09 8.02
N ARG A 54 -6.38 5.08 6.78
CA ARG A 54 -6.69 3.87 6.02
C ARG A 54 -5.79 3.81 4.81
N ARG A 55 -4.96 2.82 4.76
CA ARG A 55 -4.04 2.56 3.65
C ARG A 55 -4.64 1.51 2.71
N PRO A 56 -4.34 1.54 1.42
CA PRO A 56 -4.75 0.48 0.51
C PRO A 56 -4.14 -0.86 0.91
N PHE A 57 -4.86 -1.95 0.66
CA PHE A 57 -4.45 -3.33 0.92
C PHE A 57 -4.31 -3.73 2.41
N GLU A 58 -4.66 -2.85 3.34
CA GLU A 58 -4.67 -3.11 4.78
C GLU A 58 -6.11 -3.17 5.29
N GLU A 59 -6.43 -4.22 6.09
CA GLU A 59 -7.79 -4.40 6.63
C GLU A 59 -8.06 -3.46 7.79
N ASP A 60 -7.10 -3.33 8.70
CA ASP A 60 -7.23 -2.54 9.91
C ASP A 60 -6.72 -1.10 9.75
N PRO A 61 -7.47 -0.11 10.22
CA PRO A 61 -7.02 1.27 10.20
C PRO A 61 -5.95 1.53 11.26
N LEU A 62 -4.95 2.34 10.91
CA LEU A 62 -3.97 2.85 11.85
C LEU A 62 -4.52 4.08 12.57
N PHE A 63 -4.53 4.07 13.90
CA PHE A 63 -5.01 5.21 14.70
C PHE A 63 -3.86 6.15 15.06
N ALA A 64 -4.11 7.45 14.93
CA ALA A 64 -3.18 8.46 15.42
C ALA A 64 -3.02 8.33 16.94
N PRO A 65 -1.80 8.48 17.47
CA PRO A 65 -1.57 8.48 18.90
C PRO A 65 -2.27 9.69 19.55
N THR A 66 -2.73 9.51 20.79
CA THR A 66 -3.35 10.62 21.57
C THR A 66 -2.37 11.73 21.93
N SER A 67 -1.09 11.57 21.65
CA SER A 67 -0.04 12.57 21.83
C SER A 67 0.17 13.47 20.60
N ALA A 68 -0.45 13.15 19.47
CA ALA A 68 -0.41 14.00 18.29
C ALA A 68 -1.47 15.09 18.40
N ASP A 69 -1.31 15.97 19.42
CA ASP A 69 -2.28 17.00 19.76
C ASP A 69 -1.99 18.34 19.04
N THR A 70 -0.83 18.48 18.40
CA THR A 70 -0.43 19.66 17.61
C THR A 70 -0.39 19.30 16.13
N GLU A 71 -0.50 20.32 15.27
CA GLU A 71 -0.35 20.20 13.82
C GLU A 71 0.96 19.47 13.45
N GLU A 72 2.11 19.94 13.96
CA GLU A 72 3.44 19.38 13.69
C GLU A 72 3.55 17.89 14.09
N GLU A 73 3.08 17.50 15.28
CA GLU A 73 3.09 16.09 15.73
C GLU A 73 2.16 15.22 14.89
N PHE A 74 1.06 15.78 14.40
CA PHE A 74 0.13 15.08 13.54
C PHE A 74 0.70 14.91 12.11
N GLU A 75 1.33 15.94 11.55
CA GLU A 75 2.04 15.90 10.28
C GLU A 75 3.19 14.88 10.31
N ASP A 76 4.01 14.90 11.34
CA ASP A 76 5.07 13.90 11.56
C ASP A 76 4.51 12.47 11.58
N TRP A 77 3.35 12.27 12.21
CA TRP A 77 2.70 10.98 12.22
C TRP A 77 2.17 10.58 10.84
N VAL A 78 1.60 11.52 10.09
CA VAL A 78 1.13 11.30 8.72
C VAL A 78 2.29 10.94 7.81
N GLU A 79 3.36 11.74 7.81
CA GLU A 79 4.58 11.51 7.00
C GLU A 79 5.16 10.12 7.25
N LYS A 80 5.31 9.75 8.51
CA LYS A 80 5.86 8.45 8.89
C LYS A 80 5.02 7.26 8.44
N ASN A 81 3.71 7.44 8.26
CA ASN A 81 2.77 6.34 8.06
C ASN A 81 2.00 6.40 6.74
N LYS A 82 2.16 7.45 5.94
CA LYS A 82 1.38 7.63 4.70
C LYS A 82 1.68 6.60 3.62
N GLU A 83 2.86 6.04 3.60
CA GLU A 83 3.25 5.04 2.62
C GLU A 83 2.80 3.64 3.05
N PRO A 84 1.93 2.98 2.27
CA PRO A 84 1.53 1.61 2.58
C PRO A 84 2.66 0.62 2.24
N VAL A 85 2.66 -0.54 2.88
CA VAL A 85 3.57 -1.63 2.53
C VAL A 85 3.39 -2.09 1.08
N MET A 86 2.17 -2.07 0.55
CA MET A 86 1.90 -2.45 -0.84
C MET A 86 1.18 -1.35 -1.59
N GLN A 87 1.66 -1.06 -2.80
CA GLN A 87 1.04 -0.13 -3.74
C GLN A 87 0.79 -0.82 -5.08
N LYS A 88 -0.32 -0.46 -5.75
CA LYS A 88 -0.52 -0.86 -7.14
C LYS A 88 0.09 0.18 -8.06
N LEU A 89 0.89 -0.27 -9.03
CA LEU A 89 1.40 0.60 -10.08
C LEU A 89 0.22 1.06 -10.95
N THR A 90 0.12 2.35 -11.17
CA THR A 90 -0.86 3.00 -12.03
C THR A 90 -0.18 4.04 -12.91
N LEU A 91 -0.87 4.55 -13.93
CA LEU A 91 -0.31 5.62 -14.76
C LEU A 91 -0.02 6.90 -13.96
N ASP A 92 -0.78 7.14 -12.89
CA ASP A 92 -0.62 8.35 -12.07
C ASP A 92 0.62 8.30 -11.18
N ASN A 93 0.98 7.13 -10.64
CA ASN A 93 2.13 6.95 -9.75
C ASN A 93 3.36 6.34 -10.42
N TYR A 94 3.26 5.93 -11.71
CA TYR A 94 4.34 5.28 -12.45
C TYR A 94 5.68 6.02 -12.36
N PHE A 95 5.66 7.34 -12.52
CA PHE A 95 6.89 8.13 -12.50
C PHE A 95 7.52 8.22 -11.11
N ASN A 96 6.71 8.26 -10.07
CA ASN A 96 7.20 8.36 -8.69
C ASN A 96 7.78 7.03 -8.22
N LEU A 97 7.10 5.92 -8.54
CA LEU A 97 7.52 4.58 -8.10
C LEU A 97 8.62 3.95 -8.96
N TRP A 98 8.76 4.38 -10.23
CA TRP A 98 9.64 3.70 -11.19
C TRP A 98 10.85 4.51 -11.64
N ARG A 99 10.75 5.83 -11.60
CA ARG A 99 11.76 6.68 -12.25
C ARG A 99 12.81 7.25 -11.32
N ASP A 100 12.51 7.39 -10.05
CA ASP A 100 13.38 8.07 -9.09
C ASP A 100 13.47 7.32 -7.76
N PRO A 101 13.92 6.05 -7.77
CA PRO A 101 14.27 5.38 -6.52
C PRO A 101 15.45 6.16 -5.93
N GLU A 102 15.33 6.55 -4.67
CA GLU A 102 16.49 7.03 -3.92
C GLU A 102 17.58 5.95 -3.94
N GLU A 103 18.84 6.35 -3.96
CA GLU A 103 19.95 5.43 -4.12
C GLU A 103 19.86 4.29 -3.08
N GLU A 104 19.87 3.02 -3.54
CA GLU A 104 19.86 1.76 -2.76
C GLU A 104 18.47 1.27 -2.28
N GLU A 105 17.35 1.78 -2.74
CA GLU A 105 16.05 1.21 -2.39
C GLU A 105 15.81 -0.11 -3.13
N ARG A 106 15.55 -1.14 -2.34
CA ARG A 106 15.12 -2.45 -2.82
C ARG A 106 13.64 -2.61 -2.56
N MET A 107 12.93 -3.04 -3.58
CA MET A 107 11.49 -3.27 -3.48
C MET A 107 11.12 -4.67 -3.94
N ILE A 108 10.01 -5.15 -3.45
CA ILE A 108 9.38 -6.36 -3.96
C ILE A 108 8.49 -5.95 -5.14
N LEU A 109 8.79 -6.50 -6.31
CA LEU A 109 7.99 -6.30 -7.51
C LEU A 109 7.17 -7.56 -7.79
N ALA A 110 5.86 -7.41 -7.96
CA ALA A 110 4.96 -8.51 -8.26
C ALA A 110 4.14 -8.22 -9.52
N PHE A 111 4.35 -9.00 -10.58
CA PHE A 111 3.50 -9.00 -11.77
C PHE A 111 2.32 -9.94 -11.57
N VAL A 112 1.11 -9.42 -11.61
CA VAL A 112 -0.11 -10.16 -11.28
C VAL A 112 -1.24 -9.72 -12.20
N ASP A 113 -1.62 -10.58 -13.14
CA ASP A 113 -2.83 -10.40 -13.93
C ASP A 113 -4.06 -10.72 -13.05
N GLU A 114 -4.77 -9.69 -12.62
CA GLU A 114 -5.95 -9.81 -11.74
C GLU A 114 -7.16 -10.45 -12.44
N GLU A 115 -7.16 -10.62 -13.76
CA GLU A 115 -8.22 -11.30 -14.50
C GLU A 115 -8.07 -12.83 -14.46
N THR A 116 -6.86 -13.34 -14.21
CA THR A 116 -6.60 -14.78 -14.09
C THR A 116 -6.98 -15.32 -12.70
N ARG A 117 -7.12 -16.64 -12.60
CA ARG A 117 -7.37 -17.30 -11.32
C ARG A 117 -6.15 -17.27 -10.41
N GLU A 118 -5.00 -17.55 -10.99
CA GLU A 118 -3.69 -17.58 -10.35
C GLU A 118 -3.31 -16.17 -9.86
N GLY A 119 -3.50 -15.15 -10.69
CA GLY A 119 -3.26 -13.76 -10.32
C GLY A 119 -4.12 -13.31 -9.14
N ARG A 120 -5.43 -13.60 -9.16
CA ARG A 120 -6.29 -13.31 -7.99
C ARG A 120 -5.88 -14.07 -6.72
N ALA A 121 -5.31 -15.27 -6.86
CA ALA A 121 -4.81 -16.01 -5.73
C ALA A 121 -3.52 -15.38 -5.18
N MET A 122 -2.60 -14.99 -6.05
CA MET A 122 -1.37 -14.29 -5.68
C MET A 122 -1.68 -12.94 -5.04
N LYS A 123 -2.58 -12.15 -5.62
CA LYS A 123 -2.98 -10.87 -5.04
C LYS A 123 -3.48 -11.03 -3.59
N ARG A 124 -4.35 -12.01 -3.31
CA ARG A 124 -4.81 -12.26 -1.93
C ARG A 124 -3.68 -12.66 -0.97
N LEU A 125 -2.67 -13.35 -1.47
CA LEU A 125 -1.49 -13.69 -0.68
C LEU A 125 -0.66 -12.43 -0.38
N LEU A 126 -0.45 -11.58 -1.36
CA LEU A 126 0.24 -10.30 -1.20
C LEU A 126 -0.53 -9.34 -0.29
N ASP A 127 -1.86 -9.26 -0.42
CA ASP A 127 -2.72 -8.49 0.49
C ASP A 127 -2.50 -8.94 1.96
N LYS A 128 -2.44 -10.26 2.20
CA LYS A 128 -2.16 -10.80 3.54
C LYS A 128 -0.74 -10.47 4.02
N ILE A 129 0.25 -10.58 3.16
CA ILE A 129 1.65 -10.22 3.48
C ILE A 129 1.74 -8.73 3.84
N ALA A 130 1.11 -7.86 3.07
CA ALA A 130 1.10 -6.42 3.34
C ALA A 130 0.40 -6.08 4.66
N ASP A 131 -0.74 -6.74 4.96
CA ASP A 131 -1.49 -6.53 6.20
C ASP A 131 -0.68 -6.99 7.43
N GLU A 132 -0.09 -8.18 7.38
CA GLU A 132 0.73 -8.72 8.48
C GLU A 132 2.04 -7.95 8.70
N ASN A 133 2.53 -7.20 7.69
CA ASN A 133 3.72 -6.37 7.75
C ASN A 133 3.43 -4.86 7.78
N SER A 134 2.21 -4.47 8.08
CA SER A 134 1.79 -3.06 8.08
C SER A 134 2.60 -2.14 9.00
N GLU A 135 3.24 -2.70 10.04
CA GLU A 135 4.17 -2.00 10.94
C GLU A 135 5.53 -1.66 10.29
N HIS A 136 5.85 -2.30 9.16
CA HIS A 136 7.07 -2.08 8.39
C HIS A 136 6.88 -1.10 7.21
N ALA A 137 5.78 -0.40 7.18
CA ALA A 137 5.54 0.68 6.21
C ALA A 137 6.70 1.68 6.20
N GLY A 138 7.13 2.09 5.00
CA GLY A 138 8.31 2.94 4.81
C GLY A 138 9.67 2.22 4.88
N THR A 139 9.71 0.90 5.16
CA THR A 139 10.93 0.08 5.11
C THR A 139 10.77 -1.17 4.25
N LEU A 140 9.55 -1.64 4.08
CA LEU A 140 9.18 -2.71 3.15
C LEU A 140 8.22 -2.13 2.13
N GLU A 141 8.57 -2.23 0.87
CA GLU A 141 7.74 -1.78 -0.24
C GLU A 141 7.47 -2.94 -1.19
N ILE A 142 6.18 -3.13 -1.51
CA ILE A 142 5.70 -4.09 -2.49
C ILE A 142 4.97 -3.34 -3.58
N ILE A 143 5.46 -3.43 -4.81
CA ILE A 143 4.80 -2.84 -5.98
C ILE A 143 4.07 -3.96 -6.74
N LEU A 144 2.74 -3.86 -6.75
CA LEU A 144 1.88 -4.73 -7.54
C LEU A 144 1.70 -4.15 -8.95
N VAL A 145 2.07 -4.88 -9.96
CA VAL A 145 1.89 -4.51 -11.37
C VAL A 145 0.88 -5.44 -12.02
N ASP A 146 -0.18 -4.86 -12.57
CA ASP A 146 -1.10 -5.56 -13.45
C ASP A 146 -0.62 -5.39 -14.90
N PRO A 147 -0.16 -6.45 -15.57
CA PRO A 147 0.39 -6.33 -16.92
C PRO A 147 -0.62 -5.79 -17.93
N ASP A 148 -1.92 -6.05 -17.73
CA ASP A 148 -2.99 -5.59 -18.61
C ASP A 148 -3.17 -4.07 -18.59
N GLU A 149 -2.78 -3.40 -17.51
CA GLU A 149 -2.78 -1.94 -17.45
C GLU A 149 -1.60 -1.31 -18.21
N PHE A 150 -0.55 -2.12 -18.52
CA PHE A 150 0.68 -1.66 -19.16
C PHE A 150 1.14 -2.54 -20.33
N PRO A 151 0.28 -2.86 -21.32
CA PRO A 151 0.59 -3.85 -22.35
C PRO A 151 1.81 -3.51 -23.21
N LEU A 152 2.20 -2.24 -23.30
CA LEU A 152 3.39 -1.82 -24.05
C LEU A 152 4.69 -1.97 -23.26
N MET A 153 4.60 -2.26 -21.96
CA MET A 153 5.75 -2.41 -21.09
C MET A 153 6.11 -3.86 -20.81
N VAL A 154 5.23 -4.81 -21.10
CA VAL A 154 5.43 -6.23 -20.82
C VAL A 154 6.73 -6.72 -21.44
N ASP A 155 6.90 -6.61 -22.75
CA ASP A 155 8.12 -7.02 -23.47
C ASP A 155 9.39 -6.36 -22.89
N VAL A 156 9.27 -5.07 -22.46
CA VAL A 156 10.41 -4.33 -21.89
C VAL A 156 10.80 -4.89 -20.53
N TRP A 157 9.83 -5.23 -19.69
CA TRP A 157 10.08 -5.81 -18.38
C TRP A 157 10.60 -7.25 -18.48
N GLU A 158 10.06 -8.05 -19.40
CA GLU A 158 10.56 -9.40 -19.66
C GLU A 158 12.02 -9.39 -20.11
N ASP A 159 12.36 -8.52 -21.05
CA ASP A 159 13.75 -8.35 -21.52
C ASP A 159 14.67 -7.82 -20.41
N MET A 160 14.17 -6.87 -19.58
CA MET A 160 14.94 -6.25 -18.51
C MET A 160 15.26 -7.23 -17.39
N PHE A 161 14.29 -8.02 -16.97
CA PHE A 161 14.38 -8.88 -15.79
C PHE A 161 14.63 -10.35 -16.12
N GLY A 162 14.54 -10.73 -17.39
CA GLY A 162 14.72 -12.11 -17.83
C GLY A 162 13.66 -13.08 -17.30
N ILE A 163 12.43 -12.61 -17.19
CA ILE A 163 11.26 -13.37 -16.72
C ILE A 163 10.22 -13.51 -17.82
N ASP A 164 9.24 -14.38 -17.64
CA ASP A 164 8.08 -14.56 -18.52
C ASP A 164 6.82 -14.18 -17.71
N ILE A 165 6.28 -13.00 -17.99
CA ILE A 165 5.10 -12.45 -17.30
C ILE A 165 3.82 -13.16 -17.81
N GLU A 166 3.81 -13.63 -19.05
CA GLU A 166 2.66 -14.30 -19.64
C GLU A 166 2.46 -15.74 -19.10
N GLU A 167 3.52 -16.40 -18.59
CA GLU A 167 3.40 -17.73 -17.97
C GLU A 167 2.65 -17.75 -16.65
N GLY A 168 2.48 -16.58 -16.01
CA GLY A 168 1.74 -16.43 -14.75
C GLY A 168 2.38 -15.44 -13.79
N PRO A 169 1.87 -15.34 -12.55
CA PRO A 169 2.37 -14.38 -11.57
C PRO A 169 3.87 -14.54 -11.32
N GLN A 170 4.58 -13.43 -11.31
CA GLN A 170 6.02 -13.35 -10.99
C GLN A 170 6.23 -12.43 -9.78
N ILE A 171 7.13 -12.79 -8.90
CA ILE A 171 7.52 -11.96 -7.76
C ILE A 171 9.03 -11.98 -7.57
N GLY A 172 9.62 -10.85 -7.30
CA GLY A 172 11.07 -10.72 -7.10
C GLY A 172 11.45 -9.54 -6.22
N LEU A 173 12.63 -9.64 -5.63
CA LEU A 173 13.29 -8.52 -4.97
C LEU A 173 14.14 -7.79 -6.02
N ILE A 174 13.83 -6.53 -6.26
CA ILE A 174 14.40 -5.73 -7.34
C ILE A 174 15.24 -4.59 -6.78
N ASP A 175 16.37 -4.37 -7.41
CA ASP A 175 17.14 -3.13 -7.35
C ASP A 175 16.91 -2.38 -8.68
N ILE A 176 16.13 -1.34 -8.64
CA ILE A 176 15.77 -0.59 -9.87
C ILE A 176 16.98 0.16 -10.43
N SER A 177 17.87 0.65 -9.57
CA SER A 177 19.03 1.42 -9.99
C SER A 177 20.02 0.59 -10.82
N GLU A 178 20.24 -0.66 -10.42
CA GLU A 178 21.13 -1.62 -11.10
C GLU A 178 20.39 -2.42 -12.19
N LYS A 179 19.08 -2.38 -12.24
CA LYS A 179 18.22 -3.20 -13.10
C LYS A 179 18.42 -4.70 -12.90
N GLU A 180 18.69 -5.07 -11.67
CA GLU A 180 18.90 -6.45 -11.25
C GLU A 180 17.76 -6.91 -10.35
N GLY A 181 17.44 -8.20 -10.37
CA GLY A 181 16.41 -8.77 -9.53
C GLY A 181 16.68 -10.22 -9.18
N ILE A 182 16.24 -10.61 -7.99
CA ILE A 182 16.18 -11.99 -7.55
C ILE A 182 14.74 -12.44 -7.59
N TRP A 183 14.40 -13.29 -8.55
CA TRP A 183 13.04 -13.78 -8.75
C TRP A 183 12.80 -15.06 -7.97
N PHE A 184 11.61 -15.16 -7.38
CA PHE A 184 11.18 -16.35 -6.66
C PHE A 184 10.83 -17.49 -7.62
N ASP A 185 11.14 -18.70 -7.19
CA ASP A 185 10.69 -19.91 -7.89
C ASP A 185 9.20 -20.16 -7.59
N MET A 186 8.33 -19.68 -8.47
CA MET A 186 6.88 -19.77 -8.32
C MET A 186 6.36 -21.21 -8.27
N SER A 187 7.17 -22.22 -8.66
CA SER A 187 6.79 -23.64 -8.51
C SER A 187 6.61 -24.07 -7.05
N GLN A 188 7.13 -23.31 -6.11
CA GLN A 188 6.99 -23.55 -4.66
C GLN A 188 5.70 -22.98 -4.09
N VAL A 189 5.01 -22.10 -4.83
CA VAL A 189 3.77 -21.45 -4.40
C VAL A 189 2.57 -22.14 -5.05
N ASN A 190 1.69 -22.71 -4.22
CA ASN A 190 0.49 -23.36 -4.71
C ASN A 190 -0.69 -22.39 -4.81
N LEU A 191 -0.96 -21.89 -6.00
CA LEU A 191 -2.05 -20.95 -6.29
C LEU A 191 -3.38 -21.63 -6.65
N ASP A 192 -3.41 -22.96 -6.85
CA ASP A 192 -4.63 -23.70 -7.24
C ASP A 192 -5.67 -23.77 -6.11
N ASP A 193 -5.22 -23.87 -4.85
CA ASP A 193 -6.09 -23.88 -3.68
C ASP A 193 -5.54 -22.95 -2.58
N PRO A 194 -5.65 -21.63 -2.78
CA PRO A 194 -5.03 -20.65 -1.88
C PRO A 194 -5.57 -20.70 -0.45
N LYS A 195 -6.80 -21.18 -0.24
CA LYS A 195 -7.37 -21.32 1.12
C LYS A 195 -6.76 -22.48 1.89
N LYS A 196 -6.39 -23.56 1.20
CA LYS A 196 -5.80 -24.75 1.80
C LYS A 196 -4.31 -24.60 2.05
N HIS A 197 -3.63 -23.82 1.22
CA HIS A 197 -2.18 -23.64 1.22
C HIS A 197 -1.74 -22.23 1.66
N SER A 198 -2.64 -21.43 2.24
CA SER A 198 -2.34 -20.04 2.58
C SER A 198 -1.11 -19.90 3.48
N ASP A 199 -1.00 -20.75 4.52
CA ASP A 199 0.11 -20.65 5.45
C ASP A 199 1.43 -21.16 4.84
N SER A 200 1.40 -22.25 4.07
CA SER A 200 2.61 -22.75 3.36
C SER A 200 3.07 -21.81 2.25
N ASN A 201 2.16 -21.16 1.56
CA ASN A 201 2.50 -20.16 0.55
C ASN A 201 3.08 -18.91 1.20
N PHE A 202 2.55 -18.51 2.34
CA PHE A 202 3.06 -17.37 3.10
C PHE A 202 4.49 -17.62 3.62
N GLU A 203 4.79 -18.86 4.08
CA GLU A 203 6.14 -19.25 4.49
C GLU A 203 7.13 -19.39 3.33
N ALA A 204 6.64 -19.56 2.10
CA ALA A 204 7.46 -19.72 0.90
C ALA A 204 7.88 -18.38 0.25
N LEU A 205 7.13 -17.32 0.48
CA LEU A 205 7.40 -15.94 0.04
C LEU A 205 8.02 -15.11 1.14
#